data_402f5a6a3b4a30ef8d83b87e4343bfba
#
_entry.id   402f5a6a3b4a30ef8d83b87e4343bfba
#
_cell.length_a   1.000
_cell.length_b   1.000
_cell.length_c   1.000
_cell.angle_alpha   90.00
_cell.angle_beta   90.00
_cell.angle_gamma   90.00
#
_symmetry.space_group_name_H-M   'P 1'
#
loop_
_entity.id
_entity.type
_entity.pdbx_description
1 polymer ?
#
loop_
_entity_poly.entity_id
_entity_poly.type
_entity_poly.pdbx_seq_one_letter_code
_entity_poly.pdbx_strand_id
1 'polypeptide(L)'
;MAIPVVRLVKSLRYALKDMQGIKFSDYELIESINQAASLLYGRLSERYVYAAQKKTILTVPSVGYTVLPSDFVRIHQLVGDDGEAIPTTRLPVVDGTYRIINDTIYAKPDVYNLEYYYVPTRVKGMGDNLDVPVSMEAYIQQISLALFGNNPTLAEQIVQQCSQTLAVREVSHFTDVGPTQVLGGKI
;
A
#
# COMPACT_ATOMS: atom_id res chain seq x y z
N MET A 1 -10.38 -5.43 4.07
CA MET A 1 -11.26 -4.66 4.99
C MET A 1 -10.43 -3.55 5.60
N ALA A 2 -10.91 -2.31 5.53
CA ALA A 2 -10.25 -1.16 6.14
C ALA A 2 -10.41 -1.16 7.67
N ILE A 3 -9.52 -0.48 8.38
CA ILE A 3 -9.53 -0.41 9.85
C ILE A 3 -10.26 0.85 10.29
N PRO A 4 -11.34 0.76 11.11
CA PRO A 4 -11.99 1.94 11.66
C PRO A 4 -11.03 2.75 12.56
N VAL A 5 -10.91 4.05 12.32
CA VAL A 5 -10.01 4.94 13.08
C VAL A 5 -10.39 4.95 14.57
N VAL A 6 -11.68 4.94 14.88
CA VAL A 6 -12.16 4.88 16.27
C VAL A 6 -11.61 3.67 17.04
N ARG A 7 -11.38 2.54 16.36
CA ARG A 7 -10.81 1.33 16.97
C ARG A 7 -9.33 1.53 17.32
N LEU A 8 -8.56 2.12 16.40
CA LEU A 8 -7.14 2.44 16.62
C LEU A 8 -6.98 3.46 17.74
N VAL A 9 -7.78 4.53 17.73
CA VAL A 9 -7.74 5.57 18.78
C VAL A 9 -8.08 4.99 20.16
N LYS A 10 -9.12 4.16 20.28
CA LYS A 10 -9.46 3.50 21.56
C LYS A 10 -8.30 2.62 22.07
N SER A 11 -7.66 1.88 21.17
CA SER A 11 -6.53 1.04 21.52
C SER A 11 -5.32 1.85 21.99
N LEU A 12 -5.00 2.97 21.29
CA LEU A 12 -3.94 3.88 21.71
C LEU A 12 -4.24 4.51 23.07
N ARG A 13 -5.48 5.00 23.32
CA ARG A 13 -5.89 5.54 24.60
C ARG A 13 -5.72 4.54 25.75
N TYR A 14 -6.10 3.27 25.52
CA TYR A 14 -5.89 2.21 26.49
C TYR A 14 -4.40 2.02 26.81
N ALA A 15 -3.55 1.90 25.79
CA ALA A 15 -2.10 1.75 25.98
C ALA A 15 -1.43 2.94 26.67
N LEU A 16 -1.89 4.15 26.36
CA LEU A 16 -1.39 5.41 26.95
C LEU A 16 -2.00 5.72 28.32
N LYS A 17 -2.90 4.87 28.84
CA LYS A 17 -3.66 5.08 30.09
C LYS A 17 -4.41 6.42 30.10
N ASP A 18 -5.00 6.78 28.95
CA ASP A 18 -5.76 8.02 28.72
C ASP A 18 -7.20 7.75 28.28
N MET A 19 -7.89 6.83 28.94
CA MET A 19 -9.25 6.43 28.57
C MET A 19 -10.27 7.58 28.58
N GLN A 20 -10.03 8.59 29.39
CA GLN A 20 -10.91 9.78 29.48
C GLN A 20 -10.60 10.87 28.44
N GLY A 21 -9.52 10.71 27.66
CA GLY A 21 -9.15 11.68 26.65
C GLY A 21 -8.68 13.03 27.20
N ILE A 22 -8.09 13.04 28.39
CA ILE A 22 -7.66 14.26 29.09
C ILE A 22 -6.25 14.67 28.68
N LYS A 23 -5.37 13.69 28.41
CA LYS A 23 -3.94 13.93 28.14
C LYS A 23 -3.68 14.20 26.66
N PHE A 24 -4.39 13.51 25.78
CA PHE A 24 -4.18 13.56 24.34
C PHE A 24 -5.50 13.82 23.62
N SER A 25 -5.50 14.76 22.68
CA SER A 25 -6.65 15.00 21.81
C SER A 25 -6.81 13.89 20.79
N ASP A 26 -8.03 13.72 20.25
CA ASP A 26 -8.26 12.79 19.13
C ASP A 26 -7.43 13.17 17.91
N TYR A 27 -7.20 14.46 17.68
CA TYR A 27 -6.38 14.95 16.58
C TYR A 27 -4.93 14.45 16.68
N GLU A 28 -4.30 14.55 17.85
CA GLU A 28 -2.92 14.05 18.06
C GLU A 28 -2.81 12.56 17.85
N LEU A 29 -3.81 11.79 18.32
CA LEU A 29 -3.86 10.34 18.11
C LEU A 29 -4.05 9.97 16.64
N ILE A 30 -4.95 10.66 15.94
CA ILE A 30 -5.18 10.46 14.50
C ILE A 30 -3.93 10.83 13.69
N GLU A 31 -3.26 11.90 14.05
CA GLU A 31 -2.03 12.33 13.39
C GLU A 31 -0.91 11.28 13.55
N SER A 32 -0.76 10.73 14.76
CA SER A 32 0.19 9.64 14.99
C SER A 32 -0.15 8.38 14.18
N ILE A 33 -1.43 8.02 14.03
CA ILE A 33 -1.88 6.92 13.18
C ILE A 33 -1.50 7.19 11.72
N ASN A 34 -1.73 8.40 11.22
CA ASN A 34 -1.36 8.80 9.87
C ASN A 34 0.15 8.70 9.63
N GLN A 35 0.95 9.17 10.57
CA GLN A 35 2.42 9.09 10.49
C GLN A 35 2.88 7.64 10.51
N ALA A 36 2.32 6.80 11.39
CA ALA A 36 2.64 5.38 11.48
C ALA A 36 2.29 4.63 10.19
N ALA A 37 1.11 4.88 9.63
CA ALA A 37 0.68 4.26 8.38
C ALA A 37 1.57 4.70 7.20
N SER A 38 1.88 6.00 7.11
CA SER A 38 2.76 6.54 6.07
C SER A 38 4.17 5.95 6.15
N LEU A 39 4.76 5.86 7.34
CA LEU A 39 6.08 5.29 7.56
C LEU A 39 6.12 3.80 7.18
N LEU A 40 5.12 3.03 7.63
CA LEU A 40 5.04 1.60 7.34
C LEU A 40 4.87 1.35 5.84
N TYR A 41 3.88 1.96 5.22
CA TYR A 41 3.56 1.71 3.81
C TYR A 41 4.58 2.31 2.85
N GLY A 42 5.21 3.44 3.21
CA GLY A 42 6.36 3.96 2.48
C GLY A 42 7.48 2.90 2.39
N ARG A 43 7.83 2.30 3.53
CA ARG A 43 8.88 1.27 3.55
C ARG A 43 8.48 -0.03 2.85
N LEU A 44 7.23 -0.48 2.99
CA LEU A 44 6.72 -1.66 2.28
C LEU A 44 6.73 -1.45 0.76
N SER A 45 6.34 -0.26 0.30
CA SER A 45 6.36 0.11 -1.12
C SER A 45 7.79 0.16 -1.68
N GLU A 46 8.76 0.67 -0.91
CA GLU A 46 10.18 0.68 -1.29
C GLU A 46 10.74 -0.74 -1.48
N ARG A 47 10.29 -1.68 -0.67
CA ARG A 47 10.74 -3.08 -0.68
C ARG A 47 9.91 -4.00 -1.58
N TYR A 48 8.94 -3.45 -2.33
CA TYR A 48 8.05 -4.21 -3.21
C TYR A 48 7.24 -5.30 -2.50
N VAL A 49 6.84 -5.05 -1.25
CA VAL A 49 6.07 -6.01 -0.46
C VAL A 49 4.61 -6.01 -0.93
N TYR A 50 4.08 -7.18 -1.27
CA TYR A 50 2.72 -7.37 -1.80
C TYR A 50 1.62 -6.75 -0.91
N ALA A 51 1.81 -6.75 0.42
CA ALA A 51 0.86 -6.16 1.36
C ALA A 51 0.62 -4.65 1.15
N ALA A 52 1.50 -3.95 0.41
CA ALA A 52 1.34 -2.56 0.01
C ALA A 52 0.90 -2.40 -1.45
N GLN A 53 0.37 -3.46 -2.08
CA GLN A 53 -0.18 -3.40 -3.44
C GLN A 53 -1.68 -3.18 -3.44
N LYS A 54 -2.14 -2.45 -4.46
CA LYS A 54 -3.54 -2.29 -4.82
C LYS A 54 -3.74 -2.59 -6.30
N LYS A 55 -4.99 -2.96 -6.63
CA LYS A 55 -5.47 -3.07 -8.00
C LYS A 55 -6.65 -2.12 -8.19
N THR A 56 -6.65 -1.41 -9.29
CA THR A 56 -7.77 -0.55 -9.68
C THR A 56 -7.95 -0.55 -11.20
N ILE A 57 -9.17 -0.25 -11.62
CA ILE A 57 -9.47 -0.03 -13.04
C ILE A 57 -9.09 1.42 -13.36
N LEU A 58 -8.30 1.60 -14.42
CA LEU A 58 -7.86 2.88 -14.91
C LEU A 58 -8.41 3.10 -16.32
N THR A 59 -9.23 4.12 -16.51
CA THR A 59 -9.74 4.50 -17.83
C THR A 59 -8.90 5.65 -18.38
N VAL A 60 -8.28 5.42 -19.54
CA VAL A 60 -7.59 6.44 -20.30
C VAL A 60 -8.53 6.94 -21.41
N PRO A 61 -8.97 8.21 -21.35
CA PRO A 61 -9.91 8.75 -22.34
C PRO A 61 -9.21 9.02 -23.69
N SER A 62 -9.98 9.47 -24.68
CA SER A 62 -9.51 9.76 -26.05
C SER A 62 -8.37 10.77 -26.13
N VAL A 63 -8.16 11.57 -25.10
CA VAL A 63 -7.00 12.51 -25.00
C VAL A 63 -5.67 11.78 -24.72
N GLY A 64 -5.70 10.48 -24.43
CA GLY A 64 -4.49 9.66 -24.29
C GLY A 64 -3.76 9.78 -22.96
N TYR A 65 -4.39 10.36 -21.92
CA TYR A 65 -3.81 10.41 -20.57
C TYR A 65 -4.88 10.47 -19.47
N THR A 66 -4.51 10.09 -18.26
CA THR A 66 -5.35 10.23 -17.06
C THR A 66 -4.48 10.38 -15.81
N VAL A 67 -5.07 10.89 -14.72
CA VAL A 67 -4.38 11.08 -13.45
C VAL A 67 -4.35 9.76 -12.68
N LEU A 68 -3.22 9.44 -12.07
CA LEU A 68 -3.05 8.28 -11.19
C LEU A 68 -3.81 8.46 -9.87
N PRO A 69 -4.16 7.38 -9.17
CA PRO A 69 -4.77 7.45 -7.83
C PRO A 69 -3.94 8.32 -6.87
N SER A 70 -4.60 9.07 -5.99
CA SER A 70 -3.93 9.98 -5.04
C SER A 70 -3.05 9.29 -4.00
N ASP A 71 -3.24 7.99 -3.79
CA ASP A 71 -2.44 7.14 -2.91
C ASP A 71 -1.33 6.38 -3.66
N PHE A 72 -1.17 6.62 -4.97
CA PHE A 72 -0.17 5.99 -5.82
C PHE A 72 1.25 6.39 -5.40
N VAL A 73 2.14 5.42 -5.31
CA VAL A 73 3.57 5.62 -5.07
C VAL A 73 4.38 5.13 -6.26
N ARG A 74 4.09 3.94 -6.73
CA ARG A 74 4.87 3.26 -7.77
C ARG A 74 4.02 2.24 -8.49
N ILE A 75 4.20 2.14 -9.79
CA ILE A 75 3.55 1.10 -10.56
C ILE A 75 4.21 -0.27 -10.28
N HIS A 76 3.39 -1.31 -10.17
CA HIS A 76 3.80 -2.70 -10.27
C HIS A 76 3.67 -3.15 -11.72
N GLN A 77 2.45 -3.09 -12.27
CA GLN A 77 2.20 -3.36 -13.69
C GLN A 77 0.94 -2.66 -14.18
N LEU A 78 0.87 -2.44 -15.48
CA LEU A 78 -0.33 -2.07 -16.21
C LEU A 78 -0.70 -3.23 -17.12
N VAL A 79 -1.95 -3.69 -17.03
CA VAL A 79 -2.43 -4.87 -17.76
C VAL A 79 -3.57 -4.44 -18.68
N GLY A 80 -3.50 -4.79 -19.96
CA GLY A 80 -4.55 -4.55 -20.94
C GLY A 80 -5.74 -5.49 -20.78
N ASP A 81 -6.74 -5.33 -21.65
CA ASP A 81 -7.95 -6.16 -21.67
C ASP A 81 -7.64 -7.64 -22.05
N ASP A 82 -6.55 -7.86 -22.78
CA ASP A 82 -6.05 -9.18 -23.16
C ASP A 82 -5.35 -9.93 -22.01
N GLY A 83 -5.17 -9.26 -20.87
CA GLY A 83 -4.46 -9.78 -19.70
C GLY A 83 -2.93 -9.70 -19.82
N GLU A 84 -2.39 -9.08 -20.87
CA GLU A 84 -0.95 -8.92 -21.04
C GLU A 84 -0.45 -7.65 -20.35
N ALA A 85 0.76 -7.73 -19.76
CA ALA A 85 1.40 -6.60 -19.13
C ALA A 85 1.96 -5.65 -20.20
N ILE A 86 1.61 -4.37 -20.09
CA ILE A 86 2.04 -3.32 -21.02
C ILE A 86 3.38 -2.76 -20.55
N PRO A 87 4.41 -2.73 -21.40
CA PRO A 87 5.72 -2.19 -21.04
C PRO A 87 5.73 -0.65 -20.94
N THR A 88 6.54 -0.13 -20.02
CA THR A 88 6.81 1.30 -19.94
C THR A 88 7.75 1.77 -21.03
N THR A 89 7.59 3.01 -21.48
CA THR A 89 8.50 3.67 -22.44
C THR A 89 9.01 5.02 -21.94
N ARG A 90 10.22 5.41 -22.35
CA ARG A 90 10.76 6.77 -22.20
C ARG A 90 10.51 7.64 -23.43
N LEU A 91 10.16 7.02 -24.54
CA LEU A 91 9.84 7.67 -25.81
C LEU A 91 8.37 8.14 -25.83
N PRO A 92 7.92 8.86 -26.86
CA PRO A 92 6.50 9.09 -27.08
C PRO A 92 5.72 7.77 -27.04
N VAL A 93 4.55 7.80 -26.43
CA VAL A 93 3.70 6.61 -26.29
C VAL A 93 3.24 6.14 -27.66
N VAL A 94 3.46 4.86 -27.93
CA VAL A 94 2.94 4.13 -29.10
C VAL A 94 2.05 2.99 -28.62
N ASP A 95 1.35 2.34 -29.56
CA ASP A 95 0.49 1.20 -29.25
C ASP A 95 1.26 0.15 -28.46
N GLY A 96 0.63 -0.37 -27.40
CA GLY A 96 1.22 -1.37 -26.51
C GLY A 96 2.28 -0.84 -25.55
N THR A 97 2.37 0.48 -25.34
CA THR A 97 3.28 1.08 -24.35
C THR A 97 2.59 2.13 -23.49
N TYR A 98 3.16 2.43 -22.30
CA TYR A 98 2.73 3.56 -21.48
C TYR A 98 3.93 4.35 -20.95
N ARG A 99 3.66 5.57 -20.48
CA ARG A 99 4.63 6.43 -19.80
C ARG A 99 3.97 7.14 -18.62
N ILE A 100 4.71 7.28 -17.52
CA ILE A 100 4.29 8.08 -16.36
C ILE A 100 5.17 9.33 -16.29
N ILE A 101 4.52 10.48 -16.15
CA ILE A 101 5.18 11.77 -15.90
C ILE A 101 4.43 12.40 -14.71
N ASN A 102 5.12 12.58 -13.59
CA ASN A 102 4.53 13.01 -12.33
C ASN A 102 3.34 12.09 -11.93
N ASP A 103 2.16 12.68 -11.73
CA ASP A 103 0.94 11.98 -11.32
C ASP A 103 0.05 11.59 -12.52
N THR A 104 0.59 11.61 -13.74
CA THR A 104 -0.17 11.39 -14.98
C THR A 104 0.42 10.21 -15.74
N ILE A 105 -0.47 9.28 -16.11
CA ILE A 105 -0.14 8.20 -17.03
C ILE A 105 -0.62 8.53 -18.43
N TYR A 106 0.24 8.31 -19.40
CA TYR A 106 -0.01 8.42 -20.83
C TYR A 106 -0.03 7.01 -21.43
N ALA A 107 -1.13 6.65 -22.06
CA ALA A 107 -1.32 5.37 -22.74
C ALA A 107 -2.34 5.54 -23.87
N LYS A 108 -2.51 4.52 -24.71
CA LYS A 108 -3.60 4.49 -25.69
C LYS A 108 -4.94 4.60 -24.96
N PRO A 109 -5.95 5.29 -25.54
CA PRO A 109 -7.29 5.31 -24.97
C PRO A 109 -7.87 3.89 -24.82
N ASP A 110 -8.07 3.45 -23.57
CA ASP A 110 -8.59 2.14 -23.22
C ASP A 110 -8.89 2.03 -21.72
N VAL A 111 -9.35 0.87 -21.30
CA VAL A 111 -9.54 0.49 -19.91
C VAL A 111 -8.45 -0.50 -19.51
N TYR A 112 -7.74 -0.19 -18.45
CA TYR A 112 -6.59 -0.96 -17.97
C TYR A 112 -6.81 -1.44 -16.54
N ASN A 113 -6.19 -2.55 -16.18
CA ASN A 113 -6.00 -2.96 -14.80
C ASN A 113 -4.64 -2.43 -14.31
N LEU A 114 -4.68 -1.44 -13.42
CA LEU A 114 -3.49 -0.87 -12.80
C LEU A 114 -3.21 -1.59 -11.48
N GLU A 115 -2.04 -2.21 -11.39
CA GLU A 115 -1.51 -2.74 -10.14
C GLU A 115 -0.37 -1.83 -9.67
N TYR A 116 -0.44 -1.37 -8.43
CA TYR A 116 0.50 -0.37 -7.92
C TYR A 116 0.74 -0.50 -6.42
N TYR A 117 1.87 0.01 -5.97
CA TYR A 117 2.17 0.21 -4.55
C TYR A 117 1.60 1.54 -4.09
N TYR A 118 1.03 1.55 -2.88
CA TYR A 118 0.33 2.71 -2.35
C TYR A 118 0.78 3.09 -0.94
N VAL A 119 0.52 4.34 -0.56
CA VAL A 119 0.53 4.81 0.82
C VAL A 119 -0.90 5.21 1.17
N PRO A 120 -1.46 4.73 2.30
CA PRO A 120 -2.84 5.01 2.67
C PRO A 120 -3.12 6.52 2.74
N THR A 121 -4.26 6.92 2.21
CA THR A 121 -4.73 8.31 2.33
C THR A 121 -4.92 8.67 3.81
N ARG A 122 -4.49 9.89 4.19
CA ARG A 122 -4.62 10.39 5.55
C ARG A 122 -6.09 10.44 5.99
N VAL A 123 -6.36 9.91 7.16
CA VAL A 123 -7.66 10.02 7.82
C VAL A 123 -7.75 11.32 8.61
N LYS A 124 -8.95 11.90 8.70
CA LYS A 124 -9.18 13.23 9.29
C LYS A 124 -9.99 13.18 10.58
N GLY A 125 -10.78 12.13 10.77
CA GLY A 125 -11.70 12.04 11.89
C GLY A 125 -11.95 10.61 12.38
N MET A 126 -12.62 10.52 13.53
CA MET A 126 -12.98 9.27 14.18
C MET A 126 -13.92 8.38 13.37
N GLY A 127 -14.70 8.98 12.48
CA GLY A 127 -15.63 8.26 11.59
C GLY A 127 -14.98 7.65 10.36
N ASP A 128 -13.72 7.98 10.10
CA ASP A 128 -13.01 7.51 8.91
C ASP A 128 -12.56 6.05 9.08
N ASN A 129 -12.20 5.45 7.95
CA ASN A 129 -11.54 4.16 7.90
C ASN A 129 -10.15 4.32 7.28
N LEU A 130 -9.14 3.80 7.95
CA LEU A 130 -7.80 3.70 7.40
C LEU A 130 -7.75 2.54 6.41
N ASP A 131 -7.44 2.84 5.15
CA ASP A 131 -7.48 1.88 4.05
C ASP A 131 -6.24 0.98 4.05
N VAL A 132 -6.18 0.11 5.03
CA VAL A 132 -5.13 -0.91 5.20
C VAL A 132 -5.74 -2.24 5.66
N PRO A 133 -5.13 -3.39 5.35
CA PRO A 133 -5.56 -4.68 5.86
C PRO A 133 -5.56 -4.74 7.39
N VAL A 134 -6.54 -5.42 7.99
CA VAL A 134 -6.63 -5.60 9.45
C VAL A 134 -5.37 -6.25 10.04
N SER A 135 -4.67 -7.07 9.27
CA SER A 135 -3.39 -7.67 9.70
C SER A 135 -2.29 -6.64 10.01
N MET A 136 -2.41 -5.41 9.52
CA MET A 136 -1.47 -4.32 9.79
C MET A 136 -1.79 -3.54 11.07
N GLU A 137 -2.95 -3.76 11.70
CA GLU A 137 -3.43 -2.99 12.85
C GLU A 137 -2.42 -2.97 13.99
N ALA A 138 -1.90 -4.13 14.37
CA ALA A 138 -0.94 -4.23 15.48
C ALA A 138 0.36 -3.45 15.22
N TYR A 139 0.86 -3.48 13.99
CA TYR A 139 2.06 -2.72 13.63
C TYR A 139 1.81 -1.21 13.66
N ILE A 140 0.69 -0.75 13.12
CA ILE A 140 0.32 0.68 13.14
C ILE A 140 0.20 1.17 14.58
N GLN A 141 -0.44 0.40 15.48
CA GLN A 141 -0.54 0.74 16.89
C GLN A 141 0.83 0.84 17.57
N GLN A 142 1.70 -0.15 17.36
CA GLN A 142 3.04 -0.16 17.96
C GLN A 142 3.91 1.00 17.45
N ILE A 143 3.87 1.28 16.14
CA ILE A 143 4.60 2.41 15.55
C ILE A 143 4.04 3.73 16.09
N SER A 144 2.70 3.88 16.18
CA SER A 144 2.08 5.08 16.76
C SER A 144 2.53 5.30 18.21
N LEU A 145 2.55 4.25 19.04
CA LEU A 145 3.02 4.34 20.41
C LEU A 145 4.50 4.72 20.52
N ALA A 146 5.35 4.18 19.64
CA ALA A 146 6.75 4.54 19.59
C ALA A 146 6.95 6.02 19.22
N LEU A 147 6.18 6.53 18.26
CA LEU A 147 6.19 7.94 17.86
C LEU A 147 5.71 8.86 19.01
N PHE A 148 4.65 8.46 19.73
CA PHE A 148 4.19 9.17 20.93
C PHE A 148 5.23 9.21 22.03
N GLY A 149 5.96 8.10 22.22
CA GLY A 149 7.08 8.02 23.17
C GLY A 149 8.34 8.76 22.73
N ASN A 150 8.27 9.53 21.62
CA ASN A 150 9.39 10.22 21.01
C ASN A 150 10.59 9.28 20.75
N ASN A 151 10.30 8.06 20.32
CA ASN A 151 11.28 7.02 20.02
C ASN A 151 11.25 6.62 18.54
N PRO A 152 11.74 7.45 17.63
CA PRO A 152 11.72 7.16 16.17
C PRO A 152 12.56 5.93 15.84
N THR A 153 13.61 5.62 16.57
CA THR A 153 14.44 4.43 16.36
C THR A 153 13.64 3.15 16.58
N LEU A 154 12.80 3.09 17.62
CA LEU A 154 11.92 1.97 17.87
C LEU A 154 10.85 1.84 16.76
N ALA A 155 10.28 2.97 16.31
CA ALA A 155 9.33 2.97 15.21
C ALA A 155 9.95 2.37 13.93
N GLU A 156 11.16 2.77 13.56
CA GLU A 156 11.90 2.21 12.42
C GLU A 156 12.21 0.72 12.58
N GLN A 157 12.59 0.27 13.78
CA GLN A 157 12.83 -1.15 14.05
C GLN A 157 11.55 -1.98 13.85
N ILE A 158 10.40 -1.51 14.31
CA ILE A 158 9.10 -2.19 14.12
C ILE A 158 8.76 -2.27 12.62
N VAL A 159 8.95 -1.19 11.88
CA VAL A 159 8.73 -1.15 10.43
C VAL A 159 9.65 -2.15 9.71
N GLN A 160 10.91 -2.19 10.08
CA GLN A 160 11.87 -3.13 9.49
C GLN A 160 11.49 -4.58 9.78
N GLN A 161 11.13 -4.90 11.01
CA GLN A 161 10.67 -6.23 11.40
C GLN A 161 9.41 -6.65 10.64
N CYS A 162 8.42 -5.76 10.53
CA CYS A 162 7.20 -6.01 9.75
C CYS A 162 7.53 -6.32 8.30
N SER A 163 8.34 -5.50 7.65
CA SER A 163 8.71 -5.68 6.24
C SER A 163 9.47 -6.99 6.00
N GLN A 164 10.36 -7.40 6.91
CA GLN A 164 11.06 -8.69 6.83
C GLN A 164 10.09 -9.86 7.00
N THR A 165 9.18 -9.80 7.99
CA THR A 165 8.20 -10.85 8.25
C THR A 165 7.28 -11.07 7.08
N LEU A 166 6.83 -9.99 6.42
CA LEU A 166 5.94 -10.07 5.26
C LEU A 166 6.68 -10.59 4.03
N ALA A 167 7.91 -10.14 3.77
CA ALA A 167 8.71 -10.62 2.65
C ALA A 167 8.97 -12.14 2.75
N VAL A 168 9.25 -12.66 3.94
CA VAL A 168 9.44 -14.11 4.16
C VAL A 168 8.15 -14.89 3.87
N ARG A 169 6.99 -14.38 4.26
CA ARG A 169 5.70 -15.02 3.97
C ARG A 169 5.40 -15.09 2.47
N GLU A 170 5.76 -14.06 1.73
CA GLU A 170 5.60 -14.06 0.27
C GLU A 170 6.44 -15.15 -0.40
N VAL A 171 7.69 -15.31 -0.01
CA VAL A 171 8.59 -16.35 -0.54
C VAL A 171 8.04 -17.75 -0.23
N SER A 172 7.48 -17.98 0.97
CA SER A 172 6.92 -19.30 1.33
C SER A 172 5.69 -19.68 0.52
N HIS A 173 4.87 -18.71 0.11
CA HIS A 173 3.72 -18.98 -0.78
C HIS A 173 4.12 -19.36 -2.21
N PHE A 174 5.26 -18.88 -2.71
CA PHE A 174 5.77 -19.25 -4.02
C PHE A 174 6.46 -20.63 -4.05
N THR A 175 6.98 -21.10 -2.92
CA THR A 175 7.64 -22.42 -2.83
C THR A 175 6.66 -23.58 -2.66
N ASP A 176 5.41 -23.32 -2.25
CA ASP A 176 4.35 -24.33 -2.14
C ASP A 176 3.66 -24.67 -3.48
N VAL A 177 3.92 -23.91 -4.54
CA VAL A 177 3.54 -24.32 -5.91
C VAL A 177 4.59 -25.34 -6.37
N GLY A 178 4.36 -26.60 -6.05
CA GLY A 178 5.21 -27.72 -6.46
C GLY A 178 5.52 -27.70 -7.96
N PRO A 179 6.65 -28.27 -8.37
CA PRO A 179 7.07 -28.22 -9.76
C PRO A 179 5.97 -28.83 -10.64
N THR A 180 5.44 -28.02 -11.55
CA THR A 180 4.52 -28.48 -12.60
C THR A 180 5.25 -29.61 -13.33
N GLN A 181 4.77 -30.85 -13.15
CA GLN A 181 5.29 -31.98 -13.91
C GLN A 181 5.04 -31.67 -15.39
N VAL A 182 6.10 -31.37 -16.11
CA VAL A 182 6.11 -31.38 -17.56
C VAL A 182 5.96 -32.85 -17.96
N LEU A 183 4.73 -33.26 -18.24
CA LEU A 183 4.47 -34.56 -18.88
C LEU A 183 5.14 -34.51 -20.23
N GLY A 184 6.32 -35.13 -20.29
CA GLY A 184 7.04 -35.38 -21.53
C GLY A 184 6.17 -36.22 -22.44
N GLY A 185 5.67 -35.63 -23.54
CA GLY A 185 5.10 -36.35 -24.64
C GLY A 185 6.18 -37.26 -25.24
N LYS A 186 5.94 -38.56 -25.17
CA LYS A 186 6.66 -39.52 -25.98
C LYS A 186 6.17 -39.43 -27.43
N ILE A 187 7.13 -39.41 -28.33
CA ILE A 187 7.06 -39.58 -29.77
C ILE A 187 6.26 -40.85 -30.15
#